data_35d998ffa6d37d0aab7bc8cdad43efee
#
_entry.id   35d998ffa6d37d0aab7bc8cdad43efee
#
_cell.length_a   1.000
_cell.length_b   1.000
_cell.length_c   1.000
_cell.angle_alpha   90.00
_cell.angle_beta   90.00
_cell.angle_gamma   90.00
#
_symmetry.space_group_name_H-M   'P 1'
#
loop_
_entity.id
_entity.type
_entity.pdbx_description
1 polymer ?
#
loop_
_entity_poly.entity_id
_entity_poly.type
_entity_poly.pdbx_seq_one_letter_code
_entity_poly.pdbx_strand_id
1 'polypeptide(L)'
;MMKGKGTEDDRPWQSYHTVYTTAKAGMELVDKEKVQRVVYEMSKGSKYFQNEERKEAFIKQKIDNLRIQCANLTQEDLAHYQKVADRRIVELEASRDLSRIWLHVDMDAFYAAVETLSNPTLKGKPMAVGSMSMLSTANYEARKFGVRAAMPGFIARKLCPELIFVPTDFKKYTYYSDLTRKVFGRYDPNFIAGSLDEAYLDITEVCRERNVKSEEIAQELRAGVYEETGLTCSAGVAPNRLLAKVCSDINKPNGQYVLPNDRMAVMTFVSSLPIRKIGGIGKVTEHILKGVFGINTCEQMLEKSSYICAFFSQSTADFFCSVGLGLGQTDSPQVRFRKSISSERTFSATKDEVLLHKKLEELAEMLSADMQKEGLSGRTLTLKLKTASFEVRTRAVTLQKYISSSEDILKHAKKLLQAELPISVRLIGLRVSQFNGDKCSAKSDPTQKTITNFITSGDVNRNCSSFPDVADHDFVSNAETDMSIDSRQTGQLDWRDPFDGNYLSDVDYQSCTVQKSDGVEEVSLSPLVLPYITGFRN
;
A
#
# COMPACT_ATOMS: atom_id res chain seq x y z
N MET A 1 -28.01 42.50 13.56
CA MET A 1 -27.97 41.50 12.48
C MET A 1 -27.04 40.37 12.91
N MET A 2 -27.60 39.33 13.45
CA MET A 2 -26.89 38.11 13.85
C MET A 2 -26.54 37.29 12.59
N LYS A 3 -25.24 37.11 12.33
CA LYS A 3 -24.79 36.14 11.35
C LYS A 3 -25.01 34.74 11.94
N GLY A 4 -25.96 34.00 11.38
CA GLY A 4 -26.21 32.61 11.73
C GLY A 4 -24.96 31.78 11.49
N LYS A 5 -24.55 31.01 12.50
CA LYS A 5 -23.61 29.89 12.34
C LYS A 5 -24.34 28.84 11.51
N GLY A 6 -23.98 28.71 10.22
CA GLY A 6 -24.37 27.56 9.43
C GLY A 6 -23.90 26.29 10.11
N THR A 7 -24.80 25.35 10.32
CA THR A 7 -24.53 24.05 10.92
C THR A 7 -23.66 23.22 9.96
N GLU A 8 -22.86 22.30 10.49
CA GLU A 8 -22.01 21.34 9.73
C GLU A 8 -22.77 20.57 8.61
N ASP A 9 -24.09 20.57 8.65
CA ASP A 9 -24.98 19.97 7.65
C ASP A 9 -25.01 20.68 6.28
N ASP A 10 -24.53 21.93 6.17
CA ASP A 10 -24.62 22.71 4.93
C ASP A 10 -23.56 22.32 3.86
N ARG A 11 -22.59 21.45 4.20
CA ARG A 11 -21.50 21.09 3.28
C ARG A 11 -21.18 19.58 3.33
N PRO A 12 -22.06 18.71 2.85
CA PRO A 12 -21.91 17.26 2.96
C PRO A 12 -20.66 16.72 2.22
N TRP A 13 -20.10 17.50 1.26
CA TRP A 13 -18.84 17.13 0.58
C TRP A 13 -17.59 17.35 1.44
N GLN A 14 -17.66 18.11 2.53
CA GLN A 14 -16.49 18.33 3.40
C GLN A 14 -16.19 17.13 4.29
N SER A 15 -17.17 16.31 4.63
CA SER A 15 -16.98 15.04 5.36
C SER A 15 -16.27 13.98 4.51
N TYR A 16 -16.24 14.15 3.19
CA TYR A 16 -15.63 13.24 2.23
C TYR A 16 -14.12 13.46 2.07
N HIS A 17 -13.45 13.92 3.12
CA HIS A 17 -12.02 14.24 3.14
C HIS A 17 -11.10 13.07 2.79
N THR A 18 -11.63 11.85 2.75
CA THR A 18 -10.81 10.66 2.73
C THR A 18 -10.35 10.20 1.35
N VAL A 19 -11.10 10.52 0.28
CA VAL A 19 -10.82 9.85 -1.00
C VAL A 19 -9.85 10.62 -1.90
N TYR A 20 -9.91 11.96 -1.98
CA TYR A 20 -9.17 12.69 -3.01
C TYR A 20 -8.47 13.98 -2.50
N THR A 21 -8.16 14.05 -1.22
CA THR A 21 -7.62 15.29 -0.61
C THR A 21 -6.11 15.42 -0.61
N THR A 22 -5.37 14.35 -0.92
CA THR A 22 -3.90 14.43 -0.94
C THR A 22 -3.44 15.09 -2.23
N ALA A 23 -2.96 16.32 -2.15
CA ALA A 23 -2.33 16.99 -3.27
C ALA A 23 -1.05 16.23 -3.66
N LYS A 24 -0.94 15.88 -4.94
CA LYS A 24 0.28 15.35 -5.56
C LYS A 24 0.99 16.50 -6.29
N ALA A 25 2.23 16.29 -6.64
CA ALA A 25 2.98 17.24 -7.46
C ALA A 25 2.18 17.64 -8.71
N GLY A 26 2.13 18.94 -8.99
CA GLY A 26 1.33 19.54 -10.05
C GLY A 26 -0.14 19.82 -9.69
N MET A 27 -0.50 19.68 -8.39
CA MET A 27 -1.86 19.96 -7.89
C MET A 27 -1.89 21.08 -6.83
N GLU A 28 -0.85 21.88 -6.72
CA GLU A 28 -0.68 22.90 -5.68
C GLU A 28 -1.78 23.98 -5.76
N LEU A 29 -2.16 24.36 -6.97
CA LEU A 29 -3.14 25.40 -7.26
C LEU A 29 -4.56 24.88 -7.49
N VAL A 30 -4.80 23.58 -7.28
CA VAL A 30 -6.12 22.98 -7.52
C VAL A 30 -7.12 23.42 -6.47
N ASP A 31 -8.29 23.88 -6.92
CA ASP A 31 -9.42 24.13 -6.04
C ASP A 31 -9.95 22.83 -5.45
N LYS A 32 -9.49 22.54 -4.21
CA LYS A 32 -9.82 21.31 -3.49
C LYS A 32 -11.33 21.20 -3.21
N GLU A 33 -12.00 22.32 -2.93
CA GLU A 33 -13.43 22.31 -2.64
C GLU A 33 -14.24 21.93 -3.89
N LYS A 34 -13.87 22.48 -5.05
CA LYS A 34 -14.48 22.10 -6.34
C LYS A 34 -14.30 20.61 -6.61
N VAL A 35 -13.09 20.07 -6.42
CA VAL A 35 -12.82 18.63 -6.63
C VAL A 35 -13.67 17.79 -5.68
N GLN A 36 -13.73 18.13 -4.40
CA GLN A 36 -14.52 17.41 -3.40
C GLN A 36 -16.01 17.42 -3.75
N ARG A 37 -16.53 18.59 -4.15
CA ARG A 37 -17.94 18.73 -4.56
C ARG A 37 -18.25 17.85 -5.76
N VAL A 38 -17.42 17.85 -6.79
CA VAL A 38 -17.61 17.01 -7.98
C VAL A 38 -17.55 15.53 -7.62
N VAL A 39 -16.57 15.12 -6.80
CA VAL A 39 -16.47 13.72 -6.33
C VAL A 39 -17.71 13.31 -5.56
N TYR A 40 -18.19 14.14 -4.64
CA TYR A 40 -19.41 13.91 -3.87
C TYR A 40 -20.62 13.76 -4.80
N GLU A 41 -20.88 14.75 -5.66
CA GLU A 41 -22.03 14.75 -6.56
C GLU A 41 -22.06 13.54 -7.51
N MET A 42 -20.89 13.09 -7.97
CA MET A 42 -20.77 11.95 -8.87
C MET A 42 -20.81 10.59 -8.15
N SER A 43 -20.59 10.57 -6.84
CA SER A 43 -20.49 9.34 -6.04
C SER A 43 -21.71 9.10 -5.14
N LYS A 44 -22.39 10.17 -4.69
CA LYS A 44 -23.50 10.09 -3.73
C LYS A 44 -24.57 9.10 -4.22
N GLY A 45 -25.09 8.29 -3.29
CA GLY A 45 -26.08 7.26 -3.59
C GLY A 45 -25.52 5.97 -4.21
N SER A 46 -24.22 5.91 -4.59
CA SER A 46 -23.61 4.67 -5.05
C SER A 46 -23.32 3.70 -3.89
N LYS A 47 -23.30 2.39 -4.18
CA LYS A 47 -22.91 1.38 -3.19
C LYS A 47 -21.46 1.56 -2.70
N TYR A 48 -20.59 2.11 -3.54
CA TYR A 48 -19.23 2.49 -3.15
C TYR A 48 -19.26 3.60 -2.09
N PHE A 49 -20.01 4.66 -2.33
CA PHE A 49 -20.15 5.78 -1.40
C PHE A 49 -20.69 5.31 -0.04
N GLN A 50 -21.76 4.50 -0.04
CA GLN A 50 -22.33 3.92 1.20
C GLN A 50 -21.33 3.06 1.98
N ASN A 51 -20.43 2.36 1.27
CA ASN A 51 -19.38 1.60 1.91
C ASN A 51 -18.29 2.50 2.52
N GLU A 52 -17.92 3.58 1.84
CA GLU A 52 -16.97 4.56 2.39
C GLU A 52 -17.55 5.32 3.59
N GLU A 53 -18.83 5.67 3.58
CA GLU A 53 -19.51 6.26 4.74
C GLU A 53 -19.48 5.32 5.96
N ARG A 54 -19.73 4.01 5.76
CA ARG A 54 -19.62 3.02 6.84
C ARG A 54 -18.21 2.93 7.41
N LYS A 55 -17.18 2.95 6.56
CA LYS A 55 -15.79 2.95 7.01
C LYS A 55 -15.46 4.22 7.79
N GLU A 56 -15.91 5.37 7.31
CA GLU A 56 -15.71 6.66 7.99
C GLU A 56 -16.37 6.69 9.36
N ALA A 57 -17.63 6.22 9.46
CA ALA A 57 -18.33 6.10 10.72
C ALA A 57 -17.60 5.18 11.72
N PHE A 58 -17.05 4.05 11.24
CA PHE A 58 -16.24 3.15 12.06
C PHE A 58 -14.95 3.83 12.57
N ILE A 59 -14.25 4.56 11.68
CA ILE A 59 -13.03 5.30 12.07
C ILE A 59 -13.38 6.37 13.10
N LYS A 60 -14.47 7.10 12.92
CA LYS A 60 -14.95 8.11 13.86
C LYS A 60 -15.23 7.49 15.22
N GLN A 61 -15.96 6.39 15.26
CA GLN A 61 -16.22 5.66 16.52
C GLN A 61 -14.92 5.20 17.19
N LYS A 62 -13.94 4.71 16.42
CA LYS A 62 -12.62 4.32 16.93
C LYS A 62 -11.89 5.52 17.55
N ILE A 63 -11.92 6.67 16.88
CA ILE A 63 -11.33 7.92 17.40
C ILE A 63 -11.99 8.33 18.71
N ASP A 64 -13.32 8.30 18.80
CA ASP A 64 -14.05 8.71 20.00
C ASP A 64 -13.75 7.75 21.18
N ASN A 65 -13.71 6.45 20.93
CA ASN A 65 -13.31 5.47 21.93
C ASN A 65 -11.86 5.69 22.44
N LEU A 66 -10.92 5.97 21.53
CA LEU A 66 -9.54 6.27 21.91
C LEU A 66 -9.43 7.58 22.70
N ARG A 67 -10.22 8.60 22.38
CA ARG A 67 -10.28 9.84 23.16
C ARG A 67 -10.73 9.61 24.61
N ILE A 68 -11.75 8.76 24.78
CA ILE A 68 -12.23 8.35 26.12
C ILE A 68 -11.12 7.64 26.87
N GLN A 69 -10.43 6.70 26.23
CA GLN A 69 -9.29 6.00 26.84
C GLN A 69 -8.14 6.94 27.21
N CYS A 70 -7.82 7.92 26.35
CA CYS A 70 -6.83 8.95 26.63
C CYS A 70 -7.21 9.80 27.86
N ALA A 71 -8.50 10.15 28.00
CA ALA A 71 -9.00 10.92 29.14
C ALA A 71 -8.96 10.14 30.45
N ASN A 72 -8.95 8.82 30.39
CA ASN A 72 -8.89 7.93 31.55
C ASN A 72 -7.45 7.64 32.03
N LEU A 73 -6.41 8.04 31.26
CA LEU A 73 -5.02 7.90 31.71
C LEU A 73 -4.74 8.80 32.90
N THR A 74 -4.18 8.20 33.95
CA THR A 74 -3.73 8.96 35.13
C THR A 74 -2.41 9.68 34.85
N GLN A 75 -2.05 10.64 35.71
CA GLN A 75 -0.74 11.30 35.63
C GLN A 75 0.42 10.30 35.86
N GLU A 76 0.19 9.28 36.68
CA GLU A 76 1.16 8.20 36.93
C GLU A 76 1.37 7.34 35.68
N ASP A 77 0.30 6.98 34.97
CA ASP A 77 0.37 6.26 33.70
C ASP A 77 1.16 7.08 32.66
N LEU A 78 0.82 8.37 32.51
CA LEU A 78 1.53 9.25 31.58
C LEU A 78 3.02 9.39 31.94
N ALA A 79 3.35 9.52 33.22
CA ALA A 79 4.74 9.57 33.67
C ALA A 79 5.48 8.26 33.41
N HIS A 80 4.80 7.11 33.59
CA HIS A 80 5.36 5.81 33.24
C HIS A 80 5.66 5.71 31.74
N TYR A 81 4.66 5.98 30.88
CA TYR A 81 4.83 5.92 29.45
C TYR A 81 5.82 6.97 28.91
N GLN A 82 5.96 8.12 29.57
CA GLN A 82 6.99 9.09 29.22
C GLN A 82 8.39 8.51 29.44
N LYS A 83 8.65 7.83 30.57
CA LYS A 83 9.93 7.15 30.82
C LYS A 83 10.20 6.05 29.80
N VAL A 84 9.16 5.32 29.39
CA VAL A 84 9.27 4.31 28.31
C VAL A 84 9.64 4.98 26.99
N ALA A 85 8.95 6.04 26.63
CA ALA A 85 9.20 6.80 25.39
C ALA A 85 10.61 7.40 25.37
N ASP A 86 11.05 8.05 26.46
CA ASP A 86 12.37 8.67 26.55
C ASP A 86 13.49 7.63 26.34
N ARG A 87 13.39 6.47 26.97
CA ARG A 87 14.34 5.36 26.75
C ARG A 87 14.36 4.89 25.30
N ARG A 88 13.17 4.70 24.70
CA ARG A 88 13.07 4.26 23.29
C ARG A 88 13.64 5.30 22.33
N ILE A 89 13.37 6.58 22.55
CA ILE A 89 13.91 7.68 21.76
C ILE A 89 15.44 7.69 21.80
N VAL A 90 16.03 7.48 23.00
CA VAL A 90 17.49 7.39 23.16
C VAL A 90 18.06 6.17 22.40
N GLU A 91 17.43 5.00 22.53
CA GLU A 91 17.82 3.77 21.84
C GLU A 91 17.74 3.96 20.30
N LEU A 92 16.66 4.56 19.80
CA LEU A 92 16.47 4.85 18.38
C LEU A 92 17.49 5.87 17.88
N GLU A 93 17.71 6.96 18.62
CA GLU A 93 18.69 8.00 18.25
C GLU A 93 20.12 7.42 18.21
N ALA A 94 20.47 6.48 19.09
CA ALA A 94 21.76 5.80 19.07
C ALA A 94 21.98 4.96 17.80
N SER A 95 20.92 4.58 17.09
CA SER A 95 20.98 3.86 15.81
C SER A 95 21.12 4.78 14.59
N ARG A 96 21.17 6.11 14.78
CA ARG A 96 21.28 7.07 13.68
C ARG A 96 22.56 6.84 12.87
N ASP A 97 22.38 6.57 11.60
CA ASP A 97 23.47 6.46 10.63
C ASP A 97 23.37 7.61 9.61
N LEU A 98 24.38 8.45 9.60
CA LEU A 98 24.55 9.57 8.66
C LEU A 98 25.68 9.31 7.67
N SER A 99 26.28 8.12 7.68
CA SER A 99 27.38 7.76 6.80
C SER A 99 26.93 7.41 5.38
N ARG A 100 25.65 7.08 5.20
CA ARG A 100 25.08 6.67 3.92
C ARG A 100 24.45 7.83 3.17
N ILE A 101 24.50 7.75 1.85
CA ILE A 101 23.87 8.72 0.94
C ILE A 101 22.91 7.94 0.06
N TRP A 102 21.61 8.05 0.37
CA TRP A 102 20.56 7.42 -0.39
C TRP A 102 19.95 8.38 -1.41
N LEU A 103 19.80 7.93 -2.64
CA LEU A 103 19.09 8.62 -3.70
C LEU A 103 17.82 7.86 -4.02
N HIS A 104 16.67 8.54 -3.98
CA HIS A 104 15.42 8.04 -4.52
C HIS A 104 15.11 8.74 -5.83
N VAL A 105 14.85 7.98 -6.88
CA VAL A 105 14.46 8.47 -8.19
C VAL A 105 13.03 8.02 -8.49
N ASP A 106 12.24 8.92 -9.12
CA ASP A 106 10.83 8.69 -9.44
C ASP A 106 10.53 9.38 -10.77
N MET A 107 10.05 8.61 -11.75
CA MET A 107 9.77 9.12 -13.09
C MET A 107 8.56 10.05 -13.10
N ASP A 108 8.64 11.14 -13.83
CA ASP A 108 7.60 12.17 -13.86
C ASP A 108 6.39 11.74 -14.69
N ALA A 109 5.25 11.48 -14.01
CA ALA A 109 4.01 11.03 -14.63
C ALA A 109 4.20 9.87 -15.63
N PHE A 110 4.97 8.85 -15.23
CA PHE A 110 5.64 7.87 -16.06
C PHE A 110 4.84 7.35 -17.25
N TYR A 111 3.69 6.69 -17.03
CA TYR A 111 2.91 6.13 -18.14
C TYR A 111 2.42 7.22 -19.09
N ALA A 112 2.00 8.36 -18.57
CA ALA A 112 1.57 9.49 -19.40
C ALA A 112 2.74 10.08 -20.20
N ALA A 113 3.93 10.14 -19.64
CA ALA A 113 5.13 10.60 -20.33
C ALA A 113 5.54 9.63 -21.46
N VAL A 114 5.51 8.31 -21.21
CA VAL A 114 5.76 7.28 -22.24
C VAL A 114 4.77 7.38 -23.40
N GLU A 115 3.48 7.56 -23.11
CA GLU A 115 2.47 7.71 -24.17
C GLU A 115 2.63 9.02 -24.95
N THR A 116 3.02 10.10 -24.28
CA THR A 116 3.32 11.38 -24.94
C THR A 116 4.55 11.28 -25.85
N LEU A 117 5.56 10.53 -25.44
CA LEU A 117 6.76 10.27 -26.26
C LEU A 117 6.38 9.49 -27.54
N SER A 118 5.52 8.47 -27.41
CA SER A 118 5.02 7.68 -28.54
C SER A 118 4.06 8.46 -29.44
N ASN A 119 3.32 9.43 -28.89
CA ASN A 119 2.36 10.27 -29.63
C ASN A 119 2.52 11.75 -29.24
N PRO A 120 3.40 12.49 -29.92
CA PRO A 120 3.67 13.91 -29.65
C PRO A 120 2.45 14.85 -29.73
N THR A 121 1.35 14.42 -30.36
CA THR A 121 0.11 15.22 -30.43
C THR A 121 -0.56 15.39 -29.06
N LEU A 122 -0.19 14.59 -28.08
CA LEU A 122 -0.64 14.65 -26.69
C LEU A 122 0.09 15.72 -25.87
N LYS A 123 1.22 16.22 -26.37
CA LYS A 123 2.03 17.22 -25.65
C LYS A 123 1.23 18.49 -25.36
N GLY A 124 1.26 18.93 -24.12
CA GLY A 124 0.56 20.14 -23.66
C GLY A 124 -0.97 19.99 -23.51
N LYS A 125 -1.54 18.82 -23.79
CA LYS A 125 -2.96 18.54 -23.61
C LYS A 125 -3.21 17.74 -22.33
N PRO A 126 -4.32 17.96 -21.63
CA PRO A 126 -4.67 17.14 -20.48
C PRO A 126 -4.98 15.71 -20.91
N MET A 127 -4.21 14.75 -20.42
CA MET A 127 -4.40 13.35 -20.75
C MET A 127 -4.18 12.46 -19.53
N ALA A 128 -4.81 11.29 -19.54
CA ALA A 128 -4.66 10.26 -18.54
C ALA A 128 -4.59 8.88 -19.18
N VAL A 129 -3.73 8.04 -18.64
CA VAL A 129 -3.64 6.63 -19.00
C VAL A 129 -4.64 5.84 -18.18
N GLY A 130 -5.48 5.05 -18.84
CA GLY A 130 -6.53 4.27 -18.21
C GLY A 130 -7.84 4.32 -18.99
N SER A 131 -8.95 4.10 -18.29
CA SER A 131 -10.28 4.04 -18.89
C SER A 131 -11.30 4.86 -18.11
N MET A 132 -12.55 4.87 -18.57
CA MET A 132 -13.67 5.48 -17.84
C MET A 132 -13.91 4.86 -16.48
N SER A 133 -13.49 3.62 -16.23
CA SER A 133 -13.60 2.96 -14.93
C SER A 133 -12.51 3.42 -13.96
N MET A 134 -11.25 3.53 -14.40
CA MET A 134 -10.14 3.94 -13.53
C MET A 134 -8.95 4.48 -14.33
N LEU A 135 -8.26 5.45 -13.75
CA LEU A 135 -7.04 6.03 -14.25
C LEU A 135 -5.82 5.44 -13.54
N SER A 136 -4.83 5.02 -14.33
CA SER A 136 -3.52 4.58 -13.82
C SER A 136 -2.62 5.77 -13.52
N THR A 137 -2.57 6.74 -14.43
CA THR A 137 -1.71 7.94 -14.32
C THR A 137 -2.39 9.11 -15.02
N ALA A 138 -2.12 10.33 -14.55
CA ALA A 138 -2.51 11.57 -15.21
C ALA A 138 -1.27 12.45 -15.41
N ASN A 139 -1.16 13.11 -16.57
CA ASN A 139 -0.09 14.06 -16.82
C ASN A 139 -0.29 15.35 -16.01
N TYR A 140 0.73 16.20 -15.97
CA TYR A 140 0.70 17.44 -15.17
C TYR A 140 -0.39 18.41 -15.64
N GLU A 141 -0.70 18.43 -16.93
CA GLU A 141 -1.79 19.25 -17.46
C GLU A 141 -3.15 18.84 -16.91
N ALA A 142 -3.43 17.53 -16.85
CA ALA A 142 -4.67 17.02 -16.26
C ALA A 142 -4.72 17.23 -14.73
N ARG A 143 -3.56 17.14 -14.04
CA ARG A 143 -3.48 17.38 -12.59
C ARG A 143 -3.91 18.78 -12.19
N LYS A 144 -3.71 19.81 -13.03
CA LYS A 144 -4.19 21.18 -12.81
C LYS A 144 -5.71 21.28 -12.61
N PHE A 145 -6.46 20.31 -13.16
CA PHE A 145 -7.92 20.20 -13.00
C PHE A 145 -8.32 19.31 -11.82
N GLY A 146 -7.36 18.79 -11.05
CA GLY A 146 -7.64 17.84 -9.95
C GLY A 146 -7.72 16.38 -10.39
N VAL A 147 -7.42 16.05 -11.64
CA VAL A 147 -7.37 14.66 -12.14
C VAL A 147 -6.10 13.97 -11.63
N ARG A 148 -6.21 12.69 -11.21
CA ARG A 148 -5.07 11.94 -10.67
C ARG A 148 -5.23 10.43 -10.83
N ALA A 149 -4.16 9.70 -10.57
CA ALA A 149 -4.15 8.24 -10.49
C ALA A 149 -5.19 7.71 -9.49
N ALA A 150 -5.71 6.52 -9.75
CA ALA A 150 -6.76 5.84 -8.99
C ALA A 150 -8.12 6.57 -8.94
N MET A 151 -8.30 7.63 -9.75
CA MET A 151 -9.58 8.30 -9.91
C MET A 151 -10.44 7.56 -10.95
N PRO A 152 -11.75 7.35 -10.73
CA PRO A 152 -12.66 6.90 -11.79
C PRO A 152 -12.65 7.87 -12.97
N GLY A 153 -12.53 7.34 -14.19
CA GLY A 153 -12.42 8.17 -15.40
C GLY A 153 -13.65 9.04 -15.65
N PHE A 154 -14.84 8.59 -15.27
CA PHE A 154 -16.06 9.39 -15.39
C PHE A 154 -16.05 10.63 -14.48
N ILE A 155 -15.43 10.56 -13.29
CA ILE A 155 -15.21 11.70 -12.39
C ILE A 155 -14.14 12.63 -13.01
N ALA A 156 -13.04 12.04 -13.48
CA ALA A 156 -11.97 12.81 -14.14
C ALA A 156 -12.49 13.59 -15.36
N ARG A 157 -13.36 13.00 -16.17
CA ARG A 157 -14.03 13.67 -17.31
C ARG A 157 -14.91 14.83 -16.86
N LYS A 158 -15.55 14.71 -15.69
CA LYS A 158 -16.35 15.81 -15.11
C LYS A 158 -15.48 16.97 -14.64
N LEU A 159 -14.30 16.68 -14.09
CA LEU A 159 -13.33 17.69 -13.66
C LEU A 159 -12.64 18.37 -14.86
N CYS A 160 -12.32 17.59 -15.89
CA CYS A 160 -11.63 18.00 -17.10
C CYS A 160 -12.36 17.44 -18.32
N PRO A 161 -13.33 18.18 -18.91
CA PRO A 161 -14.12 17.71 -20.08
C PRO A 161 -13.26 17.36 -21.29
N GLU A 162 -12.13 18.06 -21.48
CA GLU A 162 -11.18 17.86 -22.58
C GLU A 162 -10.20 16.71 -22.35
N LEU A 163 -10.31 15.97 -21.23
CA LEU A 163 -9.38 14.91 -20.86
C LEU A 163 -9.32 13.83 -21.93
N ILE A 164 -8.12 13.57 -22.44
CA ILE A 164 -7.84 12.51 -23.40
C ILE A 164 -7.52 11.23 -22.64
N PHE A 165 -8.23 10.14 -22.93
CA PHE A 165 -7.96 8.83 -22.34
C PHE A 165 -7.09 8.01 -23.29
N VAL A 166 -6.01 7.46 -22.76
CA VAL A 166 -5.10 6.57 -23.49
C VAL A 166 -5.13 5.20 -22.79
N PRO A 167 -5.35 4.09 -23.51
CA PRO A 167 -5.30 2.76 -22.94
C PRO A 167 -3.92 2.46 -22.34
N THR A 168 -3.88 1.57 -21.33
CA THR A 168 -2.62 1.10 -20.73
C THR A 168 -1.86 0.18 -21.66
N ASP A 169 -0.55 0.39 -21.81
CA ASP A 169 0.37 -0.51 -22.54
C ASP A 169 1.58 -0.88 -21.64
N PHE A 170 1.40 -1.94 -20.84
CA PHE A 170 2.45 -2.36 -19.92
C PHE A 170 3.71 -2.89 -20.61
N LYS A 171 3.63 -3.33 -21.87
CA LYS A 171 4.85 -3.72 -22.62
C LYS A 171 5.76 -2.53 -22.82
N LYS A 172 5.19 -1.39 -23.24
CA LYS A 172 5.94 -0.14 -23.36
C LYS A 172 6.51 0.30 -22.00
N TYR A 173 5.67 0.28 -20.95
CA TYR A 173 6.12 0.77 -19.64
C TYR A 173 7.23 -0.10 -19.06
N THR A 174 7.16 -1.42 -19.21
CA THR A 174 8.25 -2.33 -18.83
C THR A 174 9.52 -2.04 -19.64
N TYR A 175 9.42 -1.86 -20.94
CA TYR A 175 10.56 -1.54 -21.80
C TYR A 175 11.28 -0.25 -21.34
N TYR A 176 10.53 0.84 -21.12
CA TYR A 176 11.15 2.09 -20.66
C TYR A 176 11.66 1.98 -19.22
N SER A 177 11.01 1.22 -18.35
CA SER A 177 11.51 0.90 -17.02
C SER A 177 12.86 0.17 -17.08
N ASP A 178 13.01 -0.80 -17.97
CA ASP A 178 14.27 -1.54 -18.13
C ASP A 178 15.41 -0.65 -18.67
N LEU A 179 15.09 0.32 -19.52
CA LEU A 179 16.08 1.33 -19.96
C LEU A 179 16.54 2.20 -18.79
N THR A 180 15.61 2.72 -17.98
CA THR A 180 15.97 3.52 -16.79
C THR A 180 16.81 2.74 -15.81
N ARG A 181 16.50 1.46 -15.59
CA ARG A 181 17.25 0.57 -14.69
C ARG A 181 18.70 0.35 -15.14
N LYS A 182 18.96 0.31 -16.44
CA LYS A 182 20.34 0.26 -16.97
C LYS A 182 21.14 1.49 -16.54
N VAL A 183 20.48 2.67 -16.53
CA VAL A 183 21.12 3.89 -16.03
C VAL A 183 21.39 3.80 -14.54
N PHE A 184 20.40 3.35 -13.74
CA PHE A 184 20.54 3.21 -12.29
C PHE A 184 21.70 2.28 -11.91
N GLY A 185 21.84 1.16 -12.61
CA GLY A 185 22.92 0.19 -12.38
C GLY A 185 24.34 0.73 -12.58
N ARG A 186 24.52 1.88 -13.25
CA ARG A 186 25.81 2.57 -13.39
C ARG A 186 26.28 3.23 -12.07
N TYR A 187 25.33 3.55 -11.19
CA TYR A 187 25.57 4.24 -9.90
C TYR A 187 25.48 3.30 -8.71
N ASP A 188 24.56 2.35 -8.75
CA ASP A 188 24.41 1.30 -7.74
C ASP A 188 23.95 0.00 -8.41
N PRO A 189 24.82 -0.99 -8.58
CA PRO A 189 24.46 -2.30 -9.16
C PRO A 189 23.39 -3.04 -8.34
N ASN A 190 23.26 -2.72 -7.05
CA ASN A 190 22.34 -3.36 -6.11
C ASN A 190 21.11 -2.46 -5.79
N PHE A 191 20.80 -1.51 -6.67
CA PHE A 191 19.68 -0.62 -6.46
C PHE A 191 18.36 -1.38 -6.17
N ILE A 192 17.46 -0.75 -5.43
CA ILE A 192 16.19 -1.34 -5.02
C ILE A 192 15.09 -0.75 -5.89
N ALA A 193 14.53 -1.52 -6.82
CA ALA A 193 13.36 -1.10 -7.56
C ALA A 193 12.11 -1.13 -6.66
N GLY A 194 11.45 0.00 -6.50
CA GLY A 194 10.17 0.12 -5.77
C GLY A 194 8.98 -0.24 -6.66
N SER A 195 9.03 0.17 -7.94
CA SER A 195 8.01 -0.08 -8.96
C SER A 195 8.65 -0.04 -10.36
N LEU A 196 7.84 0.15 -11.42
CA LEU A 196 8.35 0.39 -12.77
C LEU A 196 8.97 1.79 -12.93
N ASP A 197 8.61 2.74 -12.06
CA ASP A 197 8.91 4.15 -12.19
C ASP A 197 9.73 4.73 -11.02
N GLU A 198 10.04 3.94 -9.99
CA GLU A 198 10.85 4.42 -8.85
C GLU A 198 11.88 3.41 -8.38
N ALA A 199 13.01 3.92 -7.88
CA ALA A 199 14.08 3.14 -7.31
C ALA A 199 14.82 3.90 -6.20
N TYR A 200 15.48 3.13 -5.33
CA TYR A 200 16.42 3.62 -4.31
C TYR A 200 17.81 3.14 -4.66
N LEU A 201 18.77 4.05 -4.61
CA LEU A 201 20.18 3.78 -4.88
C LEU A 201 21.02 4.22 -3.68
N ASP A 202 21.96 3.41 -3.25
CA ASP A 202 23.02 3.82 -2.32
C ASP A 202 24.18 4.40 -3.13
N ILE A 203 24.25 5.72 -3.18
CA ILE A 203 25.28 6.41 -3.96
C ILE A 203 26.50 6.79 -3.11
N THR A 204 26.64 6.23 -1.92
CA THR A 204 27.75 6.54 -0.99
C THR A 204 29.10 6.29 -1.61
N GLU A 205 29.30 5.08 -2.17
CA GLU A 205 30.58 4.69 -2.73
C GLU A 205 30.92 5.45 -4.02
N VAL A 206 29.95 5.63 -4.92
CA VAL A 206 30.19 6.37 -6.17
C VAL A 206 30.54 7.83 -5.91
N CYS A 207 29.96 8.47 -4.90
CA CYS A 207 30.34 9.81 -4.49
C CYS A 207 31.77 9.85 -3.95
N ARG A 208 32.16 8.84 -3.15
CA ARG A 208 33.49 8.74 -2.56
C ARG A 208 34.58 8.45 -3.62
N GLU A 209 34.37 7.45 -4.46
CA GLU A 209 35.30 7.03 -5.49
C GLU A 209 35.57 8.12 -6.53
N ARG A 210 34.52 8.82 -6.96
CA ARG A 210 34.65 9.89 -7.94
C ARG A 210 35.00 11.24 -7.32
N ASN A 211 34.95 11.35 -5.98
CA ASN A 211 35.11 12.61 -5.24
C ASN A 211 34.17 13.71 -5.73
N VAL A 212 32.89 13.35 -5.93
CA VAL A 212 31.82 14.19 -6.48
C VAL A 212 30.71 14.33 -5.46
N LYS A 213 30.06 15.50 -5.41
CA LYS A 213 28.93 15.73 -4.52
C LYS A 213 27.71 14.93 -4.95
N SER A 214 26.91 14.52 -3.98
CA SER A 214 25.67 13.78 -4.23
C SER A 214 24.65 14.54 -5.10
N GLU A 215 24.68 15.87 -5.07
CA GLU A 215 23.86 16.73 -5.92
C GLU A 215 24.24 16.59 -7.41
N GLU A 216 25.55 16.51 -7.70
CA GLU A 216 26.07 16.33 -9.05
C GLU A 216 25.76 14.92 -9.58
N ILE A 217 25.88 13.88 -8.73
CA ILE A 217 25.46 12.51 -9.07
C ILE A 217 23.96 12.46 -9.39
N ALA A 218 23.12 13.11 -8.59
CA ALA A 218 21.68 13.15 -8.85
C ALA A 218 21.34 13.86 -10.17
N GLN A 219 22.06 14.94 -10.50
CA GLN A 219 21.92 15.65 -11.75
C GLN A 219 22.37 14.81 -12.95
N GLU A 220 23.54 14.16 -12.83
CA GLU A 220 24.09 13.27 -13.86
C GLU A 220 23.15 12.08 -14.13
N LEU A 221 22.65 11.45 -13.08
CA LEU A 221 21.69 10.33 -13.20
C LEU A 221 20.42 10.78 -13.94
N ARG A 222 19.85 11.92 -13.56
CA ARG A 222 18.64 12.45 -14.21
C ARG A 222 18.88 12.80 -15.68
N ALA A 223 20.03 13.39 -16.02
CA ALA A 223 20.45 13.65 -17.38
C ALA A 223 20.60 12.34 -18.17
N GLY A 224 21.28 11.34 -17.60
CA GLY A 224 21.46 10.04 -18.23
C GLY A 224 20.13 9.28 -18.46
N VAL A 225 19.14 9.41 -17.57
CA VAL A 225 17.79 8.89 -17.80
C VAL A 225 17.15 9.58 -19.00
N TYR A 226 17.25 10.90 -19.10
CA TYR A 226 16.70 11.65 -20.23
C TYR A 226 17.40 11.31 -21.55
N GLU A 227 18.71 11.19 -21.56
CA GLU A 227 19.49 10.80 -22.74
C GLU A 227 19.13 9.40 -23.24
N GLU A 228 18.96 8.44 -22.33
CA GLU A 228 18.63 7.05 -22.67
C GLU A 228 17.17 6.88 -23.11
N THR A 229 16.24 7.65 -22.54
CA THR A 229 14.79 7.37 -22.68
C THR A 229 13.98 8.50 -23.29
N GLY A 230 14.47 9.74 -23.31
CA GLY A 230 13.68 10.94 -23.59
C GLY A 230 12.67 11.32 -22.50
N LEU A 231 12.69 10.64 -21.34
CA LEU A 231 11.78 10.86 -20.22
C LEU A 231 12.49 11.61 -19.09
N THR A 232 11.72 12.40 -18.32
CA THR A 232 12.24 13.09 -17.15
C THR A 232 11.96 12.31 -15.87
N CYS A 233 12.82 12.49 -14.87
CA CYS A 233 12.61 11.99 -13.53
C CYS A 233 12.97 13.04 -12.49
N SER A 234 12.48 12.85 -11.28
CA SER A 234 12.80 13.67 -10.12
C SER A 234 13.57 12.85 -9.09
N ALA A 235 14.54 13.48 -8.41
CA ALA A 235 15.42 12.80 -7.48
C ALA A 235 15.40 13.45 -6.09
N GLY A 236 15.50 12.64 -5.05
CA GLY A 236 15.70 13.08 -3.68
C GLY A 236 16.91 12.41 -3.07
N VAL A 237 17.80 13.18 -2.46
CA VAL A 237 18.97 12.67 -1.77
C VAL A 237 18.85 12.94 -0.28
N ALA A 238 19.14 11.93 0.55
CA ALA A 238 19.04 12.03 2.01
C ALA A 238 19.86 10.92 2.70
N PRO A 239 20.09 11.00 4.03
CA PRO A 239 20.86 9.98 4.74
C PRO A 239 20.17 8.60 4.84
N ASN A 240 18.90 8.51 4.52
CA ASN A 240 18.14 7.25 4.54
C ASN A 240 17.06 7.21 3.47
N ARG A 241 16.54 6.01 3.18
CA ARG A 241 15.54 5.77 2.13
C ARG A 241 14.21 6.48 2.37
N LEU A 242 13.77 6.58 3.64
CA LEU A 242 12.51 7.24 3.99
C LEU A 242 12.54 8.72 3.61
N LEU A 243 13.60 9.42 3.98
CA LEU A 243 13.76 10.84 3.69
C LEU A 243 14.08 11.08 2.21
N ALA A 244 14.88 10.23 1.57
CA ALA A 244 15.16 10.32 0.13
C ALA A 244 13.86 10.29 -0.70
N LYS A 245 12.89 9.42 -0.34
CA LYS A 245 11.59 9.37 -1.01
C LYS A 245 10.77 10.65 -0.79
N VAL A 246 10.80 11.22 0.39
CA VAL A 246 10.14 12.52 0.66
C VAL A 246 10.79 13.63 -0.16
N CYS A 247 12.12 13.67 -0.19
CA CYS A 247 12.89 14.66 -0.93
C CYS A 247 12.60 14.63 -2.44
N SER A 248 12.42 13.45 -3.03
CA SER A 248 12.13 13.32 -4.47
C SER A 248 10.79 13.93 -4.91
N ASP A 249 9.88 14.20 -3.98
CA ASP A 249 8.55 14.77 -4.27
C ASP A 249 8.52 16.32 -4.16
N ILE A 250 9.61 16.95 -3.66
CA ILE A 250 9.63 18.39 -3.34
C ILE A 250 9.66 19.23 -4.62
N ASN A 251 10.61 18.95 -5.51
CA ASN A 251 10.86 19.73 -6.71
C ASN A 251 10.36 19.03 -8.00
N LYS A 252 9.27 18.27 -7.91
CA LYS A 252 8.62 17.68 -9.08
C LYS A 252 7.88 18.74 -9.91
N PRO A 253 7.87 18.60 -11.26
CA PRO A 253 8.59 17.62 -12.10
C PRO A 253 10.01 18.05 -12.45
N ASN A 254 10.80 17.08 -12.91
CA ASN A 254 12.15 17.26 -13.45
C ASN A 254 13.08 18.07 -12.52
N GLY A 255 13.02 17.79 -11.25
CA GLY A 255 13.80 18.48 -10.23
C GLY A 255 14.54 17.51 -9.31
N GLN A 256 15.33 18.08 -8.41
CA GLN A 256 15.98 17.32 -7.35
C GLN A 256 16.01 18.12 -6.06
N TYR A 257 16.10 17.42 -4.95
CA TYR A 257 16.26 17.99 -3.62
C TYR A 257 17.29 17.17 -2.84
N VAL A 258 18.25 17.86 -2.22
CA VAL A 258 19.30 17.22 -1.41
C VAL A 258 19.14 17.67 0.04
N LEU A 259 18.90 16.73 0.92
CA LEU A 259 18.93 16.93 2.36
C LEU A 259 20.32 16.55 2.85
N PRO A 260 21.06 17.48 3.47
CA PRO A 260 22.39 17.19 4.00
C PRO A 260 22.39 16.04 5.02
N ASN A 261 23.47 15.24 5.01
CA ASN A 261 23.71 14.18 5.99
C ASN A 261 24.16 14.76 7.34
N ASP A 262 23.39 15.69 7.87
CA ASP A 262 23.59 16.35 9.14
C ASP A 262 22.36 16.23 10.03
N ARG A 263 22.58 15.95 11.31
CA ARG A 263 21.50 15.76 12.28
C ARG A 263 20.56 16.97 12.38
N MET A 264 21.14 18.17 12.45
CA MET A 264 20.35 19.40 12.58
C MET A 264 19.52 19.67 11.34
N ALA A 265 20.10 19.47 10.15
CA ALA A 265 19.39 19.58 8.87
C ALA A 265 18.20 18.60 8.81
N VAL A 266 18.42 17.34 9.21
CA VAL A 266 17.37 16.31 9.25
C VAL A 266 16.26 16.71 10.23
N MET A 267 16.59 17.09 11.46
CA MET A 267 15.60 17.48 12.47
C MET A 267 14.80 18.71 12.05
N THR A 268 15.45 19.72 11.48
CA THR A 268 14.78 20.89 10.92
C THR A 268 13.85 20.52 9.77
N PHE A 269 14.28 19.63 8.90
CA PHE A 269 13.46 19.18 7.76
C PHE A 269 12.19 18.44 8.22
N VAL A 270 12.29 17.51 9.19
CA VAL A 270 11.15 16.73 9.64
C VAL A 270 10.22 17.49 10.57
N SER A 271 10.69 18.58 11.24
CA SER A 271 9.88 19.31 12.23
C SER A 271 8.54 19.79 11.67
N SER A 272 8.54 20.39 10.50
CA SER A 272 7.34 20.90 9.83
C SER A 272 6.72 19.92 8.82
N LEU A 273 7.33 18.74 8.63
CA LEU A 273 6.89 17.79 7.61
C LEU A 273 5.54 17.17 8.00
N PRO A 274 4.49 17.32 7.16
CA PRO A 274 3.21 16.67 7.41
C PRO A 274 3.35 15.14 7.45
N ILE A 275 2.74 14.50 8.46
CA ILE A 275 2.82 13.05 8.66
C ILE A 275 2.36 12.25 7.43
N ARG A 276 1.46 12.80 6.62
CA ARG A 276 0.94 12.15 5.40
C ARG A 276 1.97 12.03 4.29
N LYS A 277 3.08 12.76 4.33
CA LYS A 277 4.20 12.63 3.38
C LYS A 277 5.04 11.39 3.63
N ILE A 278 4.91 10.78 4.81
CA ILE A 278 5.68 9.61 5.21
C ILE A 278 5.06 8.33 4.65
N GLY A 279 5.85 7.54 3.93
CA GLY A 279 5.49 6.18 3.54
C GLY A 279 5.19 5.32 4.78
N GLY A 280 4.07 4.58 4.77
CA GLY A 280 3.60 3.83 5.95
C GLY A 280 2.52 4.55 6.78
N ILE A 281 2.30 5.84 6.58
CA ILE A 281 1.20 6.57 7.22
C ILE A 281 0.06 6.76 6.20
N GLY A 282 -0.90 5.82 6.24
CA GLY A 282 -2.11 5.86 5.41
C GLY A 282 -3.15 6.83 5.93
N LYS A 283 -4.29 6.96 5.23
CA LYS A 283 -5.40 7.85 5.60
C LYS A 283 -5.94 7.58 7.00
N VAL A 284 -6.15 6.30 7.34
CA VAL A 284 -6.73 5.89 8.62
C VAL A 284 -5.79 6.27 9.75
N THR A 285 -4.50 5.94 9.61
CA THR A 285 -3.47 6.30 10.59
C THR A 285 -3.38 7.82 10.77
N GLU A 286 -3.38 8.58 9.66
CA GLU A 286 -3.41 10.04 9.70
C GLU A 286 -4.63 10.57 10.46
N HIS A 287 -5.84 10.04 10.18
CA HIS A 287 -7.08 10.44 10.87
C HIS A 287 -7.02 10.19 12.37
N ILE A 288 -6.48 9.05 12.77
CA ILE A 288 -6.34 8.70 14.18
C ILE A 288 -5.30 9.60 14.86
N LEU A 289 -4.12 9.75 14.27
CA LEU A 289 -3.07 10.60 14.83
C LEU A 289 -3.54 12.05 15.01
N LYS A 290 -4.22 12.60 14.00
CA LYS A 290 -4.81 13.95 14.06
C LYS A 290 -5.99 14.03 15.03
N GLY A 291 -6.92 13.10 14.90
CA GLY A 291 -8.19 13.15 15.62
C GLY A 291 -8.06 12.88 17.12
N VAL A 292 -7.17 11.99 17.53
CA VAL A 292 -6.99 11.61 18.95
C VAL A 292 -5.91 12.45 19.62
N PHE A 293 -4.74 12.56 18.99
CA PHE A 293 -3.53 13.11 19.62
C PHE A 293 -3.17 14.51 19.13
N GLY A 294 -3.86 15.05 18.11
CA GLY A 294 -3.56 16.34 17.52
C GLY A 294 -2.26 16.35 16.69
N ILE A 295 -1.74 15.18 16.30
CA ILE A 295 -0.47 15.05 15.58
C ILE A 295 -0.68 15.33 14.09
N ASN A 296 -0.07 16.40 13.57
CA ASN A 296 -0.12 16.80 12.17
C ASN A 296 1.26 16.76 11.48
N THR A 297 2.34 16.97 12.25
CA THR A 297 3.73 16.99 11.78
C THR A 297 4.54 15.86 12.42
N CYS A 298 5.69 15.55 11.82
CA CYS A 298 6.54 14.49 12.33
C CYS A 298 7.14 14.80 13.72
N GLU A 299 7.47 16.06 14.00
CA GLU A 299 7.96 16.50 15.32
C GLU A 299 6.95 16.22 16.43
N GLN A 300 5.66 16.45 16.15
CA GLN A 300 4.59 16.20 17.12
C GLN A 300 4.46 14.74 17.54
N MET A 301 5.04 13.80 16.78
CA MET A 301 5.15 12.41 17.22
C MET A 301 6.07 12.25 18.43
N LEU A 302 7.14 13.05 18.52
CA LEU A 302 8.02 13.05 19.68
C LEU A 302 7.38 13.76 20.87
N GLU A 303 6.72 14.89 20.65
CA GLU A 303 5.99 15.62 21.69
C GLU A 303 4.88 14.78 22.33
N LYS A 304 4.26 13.87 21.57
CA LYS A 304 3.18 12.98 22.00
C LYS A 304 3.63 11.55 22.20
N SER A 305 4.93 11.32 22.37
CA SER A 305 5.52 9.98 22.45
C SER A 305 4.98 9.13 23.60
N SER A 306 4.63 9.73 24.75
CA SER A 306 3.99 9.04 25.87
C SER A 306 2.64 8.42 25.45
N TYR A 307 1.80 9.17 24.76
CA TYR A 307 0.53 8.65 24.22
C TYR A 307 0.77 7.59 23.12
N ILE A 308 1.75 7.81 22.28
CA ILE A 308 2.13 6.83 21.25
C ILE A 308 2.54 5.51 21.91
N CYS A 309 3.37 5.54 22.95
CA CYS A 309 3.77 4.33 23.68
C CYS A 309 2.62 3.68 24.46
N ALA A 310 1.63 4.47 24.92
CA ALA A 310 0.48 3.95 25.65
C ALA A 310 -0.52 3.22 24.75
N PHE A 311 -0.75 3.72 23.52
CA PHE A 311 -1.86 3.26 22.69
C PHE A 311 -1.46 2.40 21.48
N PHE A 312 -0.19 2.39 21.10
CA PHE A 312 0.27 1.63 19.94
C PHE A 312 1.16 0.47 20.34
N SER A 313 1.21 -0.57 19.49
CA SER A 313 2.18 -1.65 19.67
C SER A 313 3.59 -1.09 19.65
N GLN A 314 4.52 -1.78 20.30
CA GLN A 314 5.93 -1.37 20.39
C GLN A 314 6.51 -1.05 19.00
N SER A 315 6.32 -1.94 18.01
CA SER A 315 6.84 -1.74 16.65
C SER A 315 6.25 -0.51 15.96
N THR A 316 4.97 -0.20 16.21
CA THR A 316 4.32 0.99 15.67
C THR A 316 4.79 2.26 16.38
N ALA A 317 4.95 2.21 17.70
CA ALA A 317 5.49 3.31 18.49
C ALA A 317 6.93 3.63 18.08
N ASP A 318 7.78 2.60 17.89
CA ASP A 318 9.14 2.75 17.39
C ASP A 318 9.17 3.37 15.98
N PHE A 319 8.26 2.95 15.09
CA PHE A 319 8.13 3.55 13.77
C PHE A 319 7.78 5.05 13.85
N PHE A 320 6.80 5.44 14.66
CA PHE A 320 6.42 6.84 14.79
C PHE A 320 7.51 7.69 15.45
N CYS A 321 8.16 7.18 16.50
CA CYS A 321 9.31 7.87 17.10
C CYS A 321 10.48 7.99 16.10
N SER A 322 10.77 6.95 15.33
CA SER A 322 11.78 6.99 14.27
C SER A 322 11.46 8.06 13.22
N VAL A 323 10.19 8.16 12.80
CA VAL A 323 9.73 9.21 11.88
C VAL A 323 9.96 10.60 12.47
N GLY A 324 9.61 10.81 13.74
CA GLY A 324 9.85 12.08 14.45
C GLY A 324 11.32 12.45 14.55
N LEU A 325 12.20 11.46 14.66
CA LEU A 325 13.65 11.62 14.64
C LEU A 325 14.24 11.72 13.23
N GLY A 326 13.45 11.57 12.18
CA GLY A 326 13.93 11.49 10.80
C GLY A 326 14.80 10.28 10.50
N LEU A 327 14.61 9.19 11.25
CA LEU A 327 15.30 7.93 11.06
C LEU A 327 14.59 7.08 10.00
N GLY A 328 15.36 6.33 9.26
CA GLY A 328 14.88 5.42 8.23
C GLY A 328 15.91 4.32 7.97
N GLN A 329 15.60 3.41 7.05
CA GLN A 329 16.49 2.32 6.72
C GLN A 329 17.70 2.84 5.94
N THR A 330 18.89 2.43 6.35
CA THR A 330 20.18 2.80 5.76
C THR A 330 20.94 1.59 5.19
N ASP A 331 20.56 0.38 5.57
CA ASP A 331 21.12 -0.87 5.06
C ASP A 331 20.50 -1.27 3.71
N SER A 332 21.29 -1.92 2.86
CA SER A 332 20.76 -2.60 1.68
C SER A 332 19.92 -3.78 2.15
N PRO A 333 18.66 -3.89 1.68
CA PRO A 333 17.82 -4.99 2.10
C PRO A 333 18.44 -6.31 1.66
N GLN A 334 18.54 -7.23 2.58
CA GLN A 334 18.83 -8.62 2.24
C GLN A 334 17.81 -9.13 1.23
N VAL A 335 18.21 -10.04 0.35
CA VAL A 335 17.31 -10.65 -0.64
C VAL A 335 16.01 -11.08 0.05
N ARG A 336 14.92 -10.36 -0.25
CA ARG A 336 13.61 -10.71 0.30
C ARG A 336 12.95 -11.71 -0.64
N PHE A 337 12.79 -12.92 -0.18
CA PHE A 337 11.99 -13.90 -0.91
C PHE A 337 10.54 -13.43 -0.96
N ARG A 338 9.90 -13.66 -2.10
CA ARG A 338 8.46 -13.41 -2.27
C ARG A 338 7.68 -14.26 -1.25
N LYS A 339 6.77 -13.64 -0.51
CA LYS A 339 5.94 -14.31 0.50
C LYS A 339 4.62 -14.84 -0.04
N SER A 340 4.14 -14.29 -1.14
CA SER A 340 2.88 -14.69 -1.78
C SER A 340 2.83 -14.26 -3.24
N ILE A 341 1.98 -14.95 -4.02
CA ILE A 341 1.63 -14.58 -5.39
C ILE A 341 0.11 -14.60 -5.52
N SER A 342 -0.48 -13.65 -6.27
CA SER A 342 -1.93 -13.55 -6.39
C SER A 342 -2.36 -13.04 -7.76
N SER A 343 -3.57 -13.42 -8.17
CA SER A 343 -4.24 -12.90 -9.34
C SER A 343 -5.69 -12.58 -9.00
N GLU A 344 -6.21 -11.41 -9.44
CA GLU A 344 -7.60 -11.02 -9.18
C GLU A 344 -8.22 -10.31 -10.38
N ARG A 345 -9.56 -10.39 -10.48
CA ARG A 345 -10.35 -9.73 -11.53
C ARG A 345 -11.56 -9.03 -10.94
N THR A 346 -11.74 -7.77 -11.37
CA THR A 346 -12.95 -6.98 -11.11
C THR A 346 -13.87 -7.05 -12.33
N PHE A 347 -15.17 -7.19 -12.10
CA PHE A 347 -16.21 -7.30 -13.13
C PHE A 347 -17.53 -6.69 -12.66
N SER A 348 -18.52 -6.61 -13.54
CA SER A 348 -19.88 -6.20 -13.16
C SER A 348 -20.46 -7.18 -12.15
N ALA A 349 -21.09 -6.65 -11.07
CA ALA A 349 -21.59 -7.49 -9.98
C ALA A 349 -22.59 -8.53 -10.49
N THR A 350 -22.36 -9.81 -10.17
CA THR A 350 -23.20 -10.93 -10.59
C THR A 350 -23.48 -11.91 -9.43
N LYS A 351 -24.60 -12.63 -9.53
CA LYS A 351 -24.93 -13.79 -8.70
C LYS A 351 -24.87 -15.10 -9.49
N ASP A 352 -24.52 -15.03 -10.78
CA ASP A 352 -24.44 -16.19 -11.66
C ASP A 352 -23.25 -17.07 -11.24
N GLU A 353 -23.57 -18.20 -10.63
CA GLU A 353 -22.58 -19.16 -10.13
C GLU A 353 -21.74 -19.75 -11.26
N VAL A 354 -22.34 -20.00 -12.44
CA VAL A 354 -21.60 -20.54 -13.60
C VAL A 354 -20.54 -19.55 -14.05
N LEU A 355 -20.89 -18.27 -14.15
CA LEU A 355 -19.94 -17.21 -14.50
C LEU A 355 -18.85 -17.04 -13.42
N LEU A 356 -19.21 -17.14 -12.13
CA LEU A 356 -18.25 -17.05 -11.03
C LEU A 356 -17.26 -18.22 -11.06
N HIS A 357 -17.73 -19.45 -11.33
CA HIS A 357 -16.87 -20.62 -11.48
C HIS A 357 -15.94 -20.50 -12.69
N LYS A 358 -16.43 -20.01 -13.83
CA LYS A 358 -15.59 -19.76 -15.01
C LYS A 358 -14.46 -18.76 -14.71
N LYS A 359 -14.78 -17.64 -14.04
CA LYS A 359 -13.77 -16.66 -13.63
C LYS A 359 -12.76 -17.22 -12.64
N LEU A 360 -13.19 -18.13 -11.77
CA LEU A 360 -12.29 -18.80 -10.83
C LEU A 360 -11.32 -19.74 -11.57
N GLU A 361 -11.79 -20.45 -12.62
CA GLU A 361 -10.97 -21.29 -13.49
C GLU A 361 -9.90 -20.47 -14.22
N GLU A 362 -10.31 -19.38 -14.89
CA GLU A 362 -9.40 -18.46 -15.56
C GLU A 362 -8.30 -17.93 -14.61
N LEU A 363 -8.67 -17.59 -13.36
CA LEU A 363 -7.72 -17.10 -12.35
C LEU A 363 -6.78 -18.20 -11.84
N ALA A 364 -7.26 -19.43 -11.69
CA ALA A 364 -6.44 -20.57 -11.27
C ALA A 364 -5.39 -20.92 -12.32
N GLU A 365 -5.76 -20.89 -13.61
CA GLU A 365 -4.85 -21.11 -14.73
C GLU A 365 -3.76 -20.03 -14.78
N MET A 366 -4.16 -18.75 -14.68
CA MET A 366 -3.21 -17.63 -14.68
C MET A 366 -2.25 -17.71 -13.50
N LEU A 367 -2.77 -17.96 -12.30
CA LEU A 367 -1.96 -18.04 -11.08
C LEU A 367 -0.99 -19.21 -11.15
N SER A 368 -1.43 -20.36 -11.66
CA SER A 368 -0.59 -21.54 -11.90
C SER A 368 0.55 -21.23 -12.87
N ALA A 369 0.24 -20.59 -14.00
CA ALA A 369 1.26 -20.21 -15.00
C ALA A 369 2.32 -19.27 -14.40
N ASP A 370 1.91 -18.28 -13.63
CA ASP A 370 2.82 -17.35 -12.96
C ASP A 370 3.68 -18.08 -11.91
N MET A 371 3.09 -18.99 -11.12
CA MET A 371 3.83 -19.79 -10.15
C MET A 371 4.85 -20.71 -10.81
N GLN A 372 4.51 -21.36 -11.92
CA GLN A 372 5.42 -22.22 -12.68
C GLN A 372 6.58 -21.43 -13.27
N LYS A 373 6.29 -20.25 -13.83
CA LYS A 373 7.32 -19.35 -14.39
C LYS A 373 8.37 -18.95 -13.34
N GLU A 374 7.96 -18.77 -12.08
CA GLU A 374 8.84 -18.38 -10.98
C GLU A 374 9.35 -19.58 -10.15
N GLY A 375 8.98 -20.81 -10.52
CA GLY A 375 9.36 -22.03 -9.80
C GLY A 375 8.77 -22.11 -8.38
N LEU A 376 7.61 -21.47 -8.15
CA LEU A 376 6.99 -21.37 -6.83
C LEU A 376 5.97 -22.51 -6.61
N SER A 377 5.95 -23.04 -5.38
CA SER A 377 4.87 -23.88 -4.88
C SER A 377 4.55 -23.50 -3.44
N GLY A 378 3.27 -23.34 -3.09
CA GLY A 378 2.83 -22.86 -1.78
C GLY A 378 1.73 -23.73 -1.21
N ARG A 379 1.49 -23.64 0.10
CA ARG A 379 0.50 -24.49 0.78
C ARG A 379 -0.71 -23.74 1.35
N THR A 380 -0.70 -22.41 1.38
CA THR A 380 -1.87 -21.64 1.83
C THR A 380 -2.52 -20.95 0.66
N LEU A 381 -3.75 -21.39 0.33
CA LEU A 381 -4.60 -20.77 -0.69
C LEU A 381 -5.62 -19.85 -0.01
N THR A 382 -5.71 -18.61 -0.50
CA THR A 382 -6.68 -17.61 -0.03
C THR A 382 -7.58 -17.19 -1.20
N LEU A 383 -8.89 -17.27 -0.99
CA LEU A 383 -9.91 -16.69 -1.85
C LEU A 383 -10.27 -15.31 -1.32
N LYS A 384 -10.23 -14.30 -2.18
CA LYS A 384 -10.68 -12.93 -1.92
C LYS A 384 -11.92 -12.64 -2.75
N LEU A 385 -12.98 -12.18 -2.11
CA LEU A 385 -14.21 -11.76 -2.77
C LEU A 385 -14.50 -10.30 -2.42
N LYS A 386 -14.96 -9.52 -3.40
CA LYS A 386 -15.56 -8.23 -3.13
C LYS A 386 -17.03 -8.26 -3.57
N THR A 387 -17.92 -7.97 -2.64
CA THR A 387 -19.35 -8.01 -2.89
C THR A 387 -19.83 -6.83 -3.73
N ALA A 388 -21.06 -6.90 -4.24
CA ALA A 388 -21.72 -5.77 -4.91
C ALA A 388 -21.82 -4.52 -4.01
N SER A 389 -21.79 -4.68 -2.67
CA SER A 389 -21.75 -3.60 -1.69
C SER A 389 -20.35 -3.12 -1.33
N PHE A 390 -19.31 -3.57 -2.07
CA PHE A 390 -17.88 -3.27 -1.85
C PHE A 390 -17.27 -3.84 -0.56
N GLU A 391 -17.99 -4.66 0.18
CA GLU A 391 -17.44 -5.43 1.30
C GLU A 391 -16.43 -6.43 0.79
N VAL A 392 -15.27 -6.55 1.46
CA VAL A 392 -14.23 -7.52 1.13
C VAL A 392 -14.34 -8.71 2.08
N ARG A 393 -14.38 -9.92 1.53
CA ARG A 393 -14.35 -11.17 2.29
C ARG A 393 -13.15 -12.00 1.83
N THR A 394 -12.46 -12.62 2.79
CA THR A 394 -11.35 -13.52 2.52
C THR A 394 -11.59 -14.85 3.21
N ARG A 395 -11.26 -15.95 2.51
CA ARG A 395 -11.28 -17.31 3.07
C ARG A 395 -9.98 -17.98 2.72
N ALA A 396 -9.36 -18.66 3.66
CA ALA A 396 -8.08 -19.32 3.43
C ALA A 396 -8.12 -20.78 3.89
N VAL A 397 -7.35 -21.60 3.21
CA VAL A 397 -7.09 -22.99 3.60
C VAL A 397 -5.58 -23.25 3.51
N THR A 398 -5.03 -23.86 4.55
CA THR A 398 -3.63 -24.31 4.56
C THR A 398 -3.60 -25.82 4.37
N LEU A 399 -2.91 -26.26 3.34
CA LEU A 399 -2.85 -27.65 2.89
C LEU A 399 -1.62 -28.36 3.47
N GLN A 400 -1.68 -29.68 3.55
CA GLN A 400 -0.52 -30.50 3.93
C GLN A 400 0.54 -30.53 2.82
N LYS A 401 0.11 -30.46 1.56
CA LYS A 401 0.97 -30.48 0.38
C LYS A 401 1.13 -29.10 -0.22
N TYR A 402 2.29 -28.86 -0.82
CA TYR A 402 2.52 -27.67 -1.63
C TYR A 402 1.84 -27.86 -2.99
N ILE A 403 1.16 -26.82 -3.46
CA ILE A 403 0.43 -26.78 -4.72
C ILE A 403 0.98 -25.71 -5.64
N SER A 404 0.95 -25.95 -6.95
CA SER A 404 1.26 -25.00 -8.01
C SER A 404 0.44 -25.27 -9.28
N SER A 405 -0.24 -26.44 -9.38
CA SER A 405 -1.08 -26.77 -10.54
C SER A 405 -2.42 -26.05 -10.51
N SER A 406 -2.95 -25.75 -11.68
CA SER A 406 -4.27 -25.11 -11.82
C SER A 406 -5.39 -25.99 -11.25
N GLU A 407 -5.27 -27.34 -11.40
CA GLU A 407 -6.25 -28.29 -10.91
C GLU A 407 -6.33 -28.30 -9.38
N ASP A 408 -5.17 -28.32 -8.70
CA ASP A 408 -5.13 -28.29 -7.23
C ASP A 408 -5.65 -26.96 -6.69
N ILE A 409 -5.19 -25.83 -7.28
CA ILE A 409 -5.67 -24.50 -6.92
C ILE A 409 -7.19 -24.41 -7.08
N LEU A 410 -7.70 -24.82 -8.23
CA LEU A 410 -9.13 -24.76 -8.56
C LEU A 410 -9.97 -25.64 -7.65
N LYS A 411 -9.52 -26.87 -7.36
CA LYS A 411 -10.20 -27.82 -6.47
C LYS A 411 -10.50 -27.20 -5.11
N HIS A 412 -9.51 -26.56 -4.50
CA HIS A 412 -9.66 -25.94 -3.20
C HIS A 412 -10.38 -24.59 -3.28
N ALA A 413 -10.14 -23.79 -4.31
CA ALA A 413 -10.82 -22.52 -4.53
C ALA A 413 -12.34 -22.69 -4.74
N LYS A 414 -12.79 -23.74 -5.46
CA LYS A 414 -14.22 -24.07 -5.63
C LYS A 414 -14.90 -24.35 -4.28
N LYS A 415 -14.24 -25.09 -3.38
CA LYS A 415 -14.77 -25.34 -2.03
C LYS A 415 -14.95 -24.04 -1.23
N LEU A 416 -13.93 -23.14 -1.28
CA LEU A 416 -13.99 -21.85 -0.59
C LEU A 416 -15.07 -20.93 -1.17
N LEU A 417 -15.26 -20.92 -2.50
CA LEU A 417 -16.31 -20.13 -3.13
C LEU A 417 -17.69 -20.64 -2.78
N GLN A 418 -17.90 -21.98 -2.83
CA GLN A 418 -19.19 -22.62 -2.54
C GLN A 418 -19.67 -22.31 -1.12
N ALA A 419 -18.76 -22.17 -0.15
CA ALA A 419 -19.10 -21.82 1.23
C ALA A 419 -19.61 -20.37 1.39
N GLU A 420 -19.34 -19.49 0.43
CA GLU A 420 -19.80 -18.10 0.44
C GLU A 420 -21.07 -17.85 -0.38
N LEU A 421 -21.45 -18.79 -1.24
CA LEU A 421 -22.64 -18.67 -2.08
C LEU A 421 -23.92 -18.99 -1.28
N PRO A 422 -25.06 -18.33 -1.60
CA PRO A 422 -25.26 -17.37 -2.70
C PRO A 422 -24.87 -15.92 -2.31
N ILE A 423 -24.05 -15.27 -3.12
CA ILE A 423 -23.60 -13.89 -2.91
C ILE A 423 -23.46 -13.14 -4.24
N SER A 424 -23.73 -11.82 -4.24
CA SER A 424 -23.44 -10.98 -5.41
C SER A 424 -22.01 -10.47 -5.35
N VAL A 425 -21.16 -10.92 -6.27
CA VAL A 425 -19.72 -10.68 -6.31
C VAL A 425 -19.35 -9.78 -7.48
N ARG A 426 -18.43 -8.84 -7.26
CA ARG A 426 -17.84 -7.96 -8.27
C ARG A 426 -16.32 -8.10 -8.45
N LEU A 427 -15.66 -8.87 -7.58
CA LEU A 427 -14.25 -9.20 -7.70
C LEU A 427 -14.01 -10.58 -7.10
N ILE A 428 -13.23 -11.38 -7.81
CA ILE A 428 -12.65 -12.62 -7.30
C ILE A 428 -11.13 -12.52 -7.41
N GLY A 429 -10.42 -12.97 -6.38
CA GLY A 429 -8.97 -13.10 -6.35
C GLY A 429 -8.53 -14.40 -5.70
N LEU A 430 -7.43 -14.95 -6.19
CA LEU A 430 -6.74 -16.11 -5.63
C LEU A 430 -5.32 -15.70 -5.23
N ARG A 431 -4.87 -16.13 -4.05
CA ARG A 431 -3.53 -15.89 -3.54
C ARG A 431 -2.96 -17.18 -2.98
N VAL A 432 -1.71 -17.49 -3.34
CA VAL A 432 -0.95 -18.59 -2.75
C VAL A 432 0.22 -18.02 -1.95
N SER A 433 0.45 -18.59 -0.77
CA SER A 433 1.51 -18.19 0.16
C SER A 433 2.10 -19.40 0.90
N GLN A 434 3.08 -19.16 1.78
CA GLN A 434 3.86 -20.19 2.46
C GLN A 434 4.56 -21.11 1.45
N PHE A 435 5.53 -20.56 0.73
CA PHE A 435 6.25 -21.28 -0.32
C PHE A 435 7.19 -22.36 0.22
N ASN A 436 7.46 -23.37 -0.61
CA ASN A 436 8.46 -24.40 -0.33
C ASN A 436 9.85 -23.74 -0.43
N GLY A 437 10.64 -23.80 0.63
CA GLY A 437 11.93 -23.09 0.71
C GLY A 437 11.90 -21.90 1.66
N ASP A 438 10.75 -21.42 2.12
CA ASP A 438 10.61 -20.53 3.27
C ASP A 438 11.05 -21.26 4.60
N LYS A 439 12.22 -21.91 4.54
CA LYS A 439 13.07 -22.15 5.72
C LYS A 439 13.73 -20.83 6.13
N CYS A 440 13.03 -19.72 6.07
CA CYS A 440 13.22 -18.71 7.06
C CYS A 440 12.82 -19.38 8.37
N SER A 441 13.83 -20.01 8.98
CA SER A 441 13.85 -20.24 10.41
C SER A 441 13.10 -19.05 11.04
N ALA A 442 11.83 -19.24 11.42
CA ALA A 442 11.47 -18.69 12.68
C ALA A 442 12.64 -19.12 13.59
N LYS A 443 13.62 -18.24 13.79
CA LYS A 443 14.37 -18.25 15.01
C LYS A 443 13.24 -18.18 16.02
N SER A 444 12.82 -19.36 16.48
CA SER A 444 11.95 -19.46 17.64
C SER A 444 12.66 -18.59 18.65
N ASP A 445 12.05 -17.47 18.96
CA ASP A 445 12.47 -16.68 20.12
C ASP A 445 12.62 -17.72 21.23
N PRO A 446 13.82 -17.91 21.80
CA PRO A 446 14.01 -18.95 22.84
C PRO A 446 13.06 -18.75 24.01
N THR A 447 12.40 -17.60 24.09
CA THR A 447 11.40 -17.25 25.12
C THR A 447 9.97 -17.60 24.70
N GLN A 448 9.68 -17.90 23.42
CA GLN A 448 8.35 -18.28 22.95
C GLN A 448 8.09 -19.76 23.24
N LYS A 449 7.43 -20.05 24.36
CA LYS A 449 6.97 -21.39 24.74
C LYS A 449 5.74 -21.76 23.88
N THR A 450 5.79 -22.94 23.25
CA THR A 450 4.62 -23.50 22.55
C THR A 450 3.53 -23.85 23.56
N ILE A 451 2.27 -23.72 23.20
CA ILE A 451 1.09 -24.08 24.03
C ILE A 451 1.21 -25.50 24.61
N THR A 452 1.82 -26.43 23.87
CA THR A 452 2.12 -27.78 24.38
C THR A 452 3.00 -27.81 25.62
N ASN A 453 3.86 -26.81 25.86
CA ASN A 453 4.69 -26.74 27.06
C ASN A 453 3.91 -26.29 28.32
N PHE A 454 2.67 -25.83 28.16
CA PHE A 454 1.76 -25.47 29.24
C PHE A 454 0.78 -26.59 29.59
N ILE A 455 0.70 -27.65 28.76
CA ILE A 455 -0.24 -28.77 28.95
C ILE A 455 0.40 -29.92 29.70
N THR A 456 1.73 -29.94 29.90
CA THR A 456 2.47 -31.06 30.50
C THR A 456 2.76 -30.92 31.99
N SER A 457 2.11 -30.03 32.72
CA SER A 457 2.23 -29.99 34.20
C SER A 457 0.85 -30.10 34.86
N GLY A 458 0.31 -31.27 34.84
CA GLY A 458 -0.88 -31.62 35.61
C GLY A 458 -1.03 -33.15 35.66
N ASP A 459 -0.50 -33.76 36.72
CA ASP A 459 -0.77 -35.16 37.04
C ASP A 459 -2.26 -35.44 37.01
N VAL A 460 -2.69 -36.41 36.21
CA VAL A 460 -3.75 -37.34 36.57
C VAL A 460 -3.60 -38.65 35.81
N ASN A 461 -3.18 -39.69 36.50
CA ASN A 461 -3.41 -41.10 36.22
C ASN A 461 -4.90 -41.35 35.90
N ARG A 462 -5.21 -41.86 34.72
CA ARG A 462 -6.31 -42.82 34.51
C ARG A 462 -6.19 -43.52 33.15
N ASN A 463 -6.03 -44.84 33.26
CA ASN A 463 -6.25 -45.82 32.21
C ASN A 463 -7.59 -45.60 31.51
N CYS A 464 -7.63 -45.60 30.19
CA CYS A 464 -8.62 -46.38 29.46
C CYS A 464 -8.23 -46.59 27.98
N SER A 465 -8.41 -47.81 27.57
CA SER A 465 -8.38 -48.53 26.32
C SER A 465 -8.80 -47.79 25.04
N SER A 466 -8.03 -48.10 24.00
CA SER A 466 -8.38 -48.35 22.57
C SER A 466 -9.75 -47.88 22.05
N PHE A 467 -9.76 -47.04 21.02
CA PHE A 467 -10.69 -47.07 19.87
C PHE A 467 -10.06 -46.50 18.59
N PRO A 468 -10.59 -46.85 17.41
CA PRO A 468 -9.82 -46.99 16.20
C PRO A 468 -9.88 -45.73 15.28
N ASP A 469 -9.05 -45.78 14.21
CA ASP A 469 -8.95 -44.85 13.11
C ASP A 469 -10.31 -44.35 12.60
N VAL A 470 -10.44 -42.99 12.54
CA VAL A 470 -11.44 -42.33 11.71
C VAL A 470 -10.78 -41.19 10.92
N ALA A 471 -11.08 -41.26 9.66
CA ALA A 471 -10.66 -40.47 8.53
C ALA A 471 -10.60 -38.94 8.68
N ASP A 472 -9.69 -38.39 7.88
CA ASP A 472 -9.60 -37.03 7.34
C ASP A 472 -10.79 -36.06 7.63
N HIS A 473 -10.55 -35.10 8.49
CA HIS A 473 -11.30 -33.86 8.52
C HIS A 473 -10.37 -32.67 8.32
N ASP A 474 -10.45 -32.07 7.14
CA ASP A 474 -9.90 -30.77 6.80
C ASP A 474 -10.43 -29.70 7.79
N PHE A 475 -9.55 -29.13 8.62
CA PHE A 475 -9.92 -28.02 9.49
C PHE A 475 -10.09 -26.74 8.65
N VAL A 476 -11.32 -26.35 8.44
CA VAL A 476 -11.69 -25.00 7.98
C VAL A 476 -11.68 -24.09 9.21
N SER A 477 -10.64 -23.29 9.40
CA SER A 477 -10.64 -22.26 10.43
C SER A 477 -11.51 -21.09 9.98
N ASN A 478 -12.70 -21.00 10.53
CA ASN A 478 -13.52 -19.79 10.47
C ASN A 478 -12.89 -18.78 11.42
N ALA A 479 -12.22 -17.78 10.87
CA ALA A 479 -11.89 -16.58 11.63
C ALA A 479 -13.13 -15.67 11.68
N GLU A 480 -14.12 -16.05 12.45
CA GLU A 480 -15.12 -15.13 12.96
C GLU A 480 -14.50 -14.33 14.09
N THR A 481 -14.29 -13.05 13.89
CA THR A 481 -13.99 -12.11 14.97
C THR A 481 -15.27 -11.83 15.73
N ASP A 482 -15.55 -12.69 16.69
CA ASP A 482 -16.52 -12.42 17.75
C ASP A 482 -15.88 -11.45 18.75
N MET A 483 -16.33 -10.21 18.77
CA MET A 483 -15.90 -9.20 19.74
C MET A 483 -16.70 -9.33 21.01
N SER A 484 -16.34 -10.28 21.87
CA SER A 484 -16.70 -10.23 23.28
C SER A 484 -15.67 -9.40 24.02
N ILE A 485 -16.07 -8.26 24.52
CA ILE A 485 -15.26 -7.37 25.37
C ILE A 485 -15.17 -8.01 26.76
N ASP A 486 -14.03 -8.64 27.05
CA ASP A 486 -13.67 -8.95 28.43
C ASP A 486 -12.80 -7.80 28.99
N SER A 487 -13.42 -7.09 29.94
CA SER A 487 -12.85 -5.92 30.61
C SER A 487 -11.89 -6.33 31.71
N ARG A 488 -10.71 -6.81 31.42
CA ARG A 488 -9.55 -6.85 32.34
C ARG A 488 -8.26 -7.33 31.64
N GLN A 489 -7.70 -6.49 30.78
CA GLN A 489 -6.26 -6.49 30.47
C GLN A 489 -5.97 -5.22 29.69
N THR A 490 -4.97 -4.47 30.12
CA THR A 490 -4.35 -3.38 29.35
C THR A 490 -3.73 -3.98 28.09
N GLY A 491 -4.57 -4.28 27.09
CA GLY A 491 -4.18 -4.86 25.83
C GLY A 491 -3.63 -3.78 24.92
N GLN A 492 -2.34 -3.83 24.63
CA GLN A 492 -1.75 -3.13 23.52
C GLN A 492 -2.55 -3.45 22.26
N LEU A 493 -3.10 -2.42 21.61
CA LEU A 493 -3.87 -2.55 20.39
C LEU A 493 -2.98 -3.04 19.25
N ASP A 494 -3.28 -4.21 18.70
CA ASP A 494 -2.68 -4.66 17.43
C ASP A 494 -3.25 -3.81 16.30
N TRP A 495 -2.40 -2.95 15.73
CA TRP A 495 -2.75 -1.93 14.71
C TRP A 495 -2.89 -2.50 13.31
N ARG A 496 -3.15 -3.76 13.16
CA ARG A 496 -3.54 -4.28 11.84
C ARG A 496 -4.94 -3.77 11.53
N ASP A 497 -4.99 -2.81 10.62
CA ASP A 497 -6.24 -2.29 10.08
C ASP A 497 -7.02 -3.45 9.45
N PRO A 498 -8.20 -3.83 9.96
CA PRO A 498 -9.03 -4.84 9.32
C PRO A 498 -9.51 -4.41 7.94
N PHE A 499 -9.30 -3.13 7.56
CA PHE A 499 -9.63 -2.56 6.26
C PHE A 499 -8.40 -2.23 5.40
N ASP A 500 -7.19 -2.24 5.96
CA ASP A 500 -5.93 -2.06 5.24
C ASP A 500 -5.39 -3.42 4.75
N GLY A 501 -6.21 -4.12 3.98
CA GLY A 501 -5.74 -5.17 3.12
C GLY A 501 -4.86 -4.54 2.05
N ASN A 502 -3.53 -4.45 2.29
CA ASN A 502 -2.51 -4.20 1.28
C ASN A 502 -2.68 -2.96 0.39
N TYR A 503 -2.46 -1.75 0.96
CA TYR A 503 -2.26 -0.55 0.13
C TYR A 503 -0.79 -0.13 -0.02
N LEU A 504 0.17 -1.02 0.20
CA LEU A 504 1.60 -0.69 0.07
C LEU A 504 2.43 -1.62 -0.81
N SER A 505 1.81 -2.42 -1.69
CA SER A 505 2.59 -3.09 -2.75
C SER A 505 1.81 -3.52 -3.99
N ASP A 506 0.47 -3.47 -4.00
CA ASP A 506 -0.28 -4.03 -5.11
C ASP A 506 -1.32 -3.04 -5.64
N VAL A 507 -0.87 -2.04 -6.40
CA VAL A 507 -1.72 -1.46 -7.43
C VAL A 507 -1.62 -2.40 -8.64
N ASP A 508 -2.28 -3.54 -8.54
CA ASP A 508 -2.55 -4.38 -9.70
C ASP A 508 -3.50 -3.63 -10.64
N TYR A 509 -2.92 -2.93 -11.59
CA TYR A 509 -3.66 -2.35 -12.71
C TYR A 509 -4.08 -3.45 -13.66
N GLN A 510 -5.24 -4.03 -13.41
CA GLN A 510 -5.87 -4.93 -14.36
C GLN A 510 -7.10 -4.27 -14.99
N SER A 511 -7.12 -4.34 -16.31
CA SER A 511 -8.14 -3.79 -17.19
C SER A 511 -9.57 -4.14 -16.75
N CYS A 512 -10.37 -3.13 -16.41
CA CYS A 512 -11.82 -3.25 -16.37
C CYS A 512 -12.38 -3.12 -17.78
N THR A 513 -12.79 -4.22 -18.38
CA THR A 513 -13.65 -4.19 -19.57
C THR A 513 -15.09 -3.91 -19.14
N VAL A 514 -15.61 -2.77 -19.54
CA VAL A 514 -17.04 -2.47 -19.46
C VAL A 514 -17.71 -3.13 -20.67
N GLN A 515 -18.57 -4.11 -20.45
CA GLN A 515 -19.49 -4.55 -21.50
C GLN A 515 -20.49 -3.41 -21.76
N LYS A 516 -20.46 -2.85 -22.96
CA LYS A 516 -21.56 -2.03 -23.50
C LYS A 516 -22.73 -2.97 -23.79
N SER A 517 -23.90 -2.66 -23.29
CA SER A 517 -25.16 -3.06 -23.89
C SER A 517 -25.31 -2.26 -25.19
N ASP A 518 -25.48 -2.99 -26.28
CA ASP A 518 -25.77 -2.62 -27.66
C ASP A 518 -24.59 -2.73 -28.63
N GLY A 519 -24.66 -3.84 -29.33
CA GLY A 519 -24.11 -4.25 -30.61
C GLY A 519 -23.01 -3.39 -31.21
N VAL A 520 -21.76 -3.88 -31.15
CA VAL A 520 -20.74 -3.88 -32.20
C VAL A 520 -19.49 -4.59 -31.65
N GLU A 521 -19.07 -5.61 -32.37
CA GLU A 521 -17.80 -6.35 -32.40
C GLU A 521 -16.91 -6.44 -31.17
N GLU A 522 -16.81 -7.68 -30.65
CA GLU A 522 -15.77 -8.15 -29.73
C GLU A 522 -14.38 -8.00 -30.34
N VAL A 523 -13.61 -7.04 -29.85
CA VAL A 523 -12.15 -7.10 -29.95
C VAL A 523 -11.64 -7.78 -28.69
N SER A 524 -11.37 -9.06 -28.82
CA SER A 524 -10.71 -9.88 -27.82
C SER A 524 -9.29 -9.33 -27.56
N LEU A 525 -9.14 -8.56 -26.50
CA LEU A 525 -7.83 -8.20 -25.96
C LEU A 525 -7.46 -9.23 -24.88
N SER A 526 -6.52 -10.09 -25.21
CA SER A 526 -5.88 -11.02 -24.27
C SER A 526 -5.32 -10.27 -23.06
N PRO A 527 -5.51 -10.78 -21.84
CA PRO A 527 -4.99 -10.19 -20.62
C PRO A 527 -3.47 -10.35 -20.57
N LEU A 528 -2.74 -9.26 -20.62
CA LEU A 528 -1.32 -9.24 -20.32
C LEU A 528 -1.14 -9.17 -18.81
N VAL A 529 -0.70 -10.28 -18.26
CA VAL A 529 -0.20 -10.42 -16.89
C VAL A 529 1.08 -9.61 -16.78
N LEU A 530 1.11 -8.65 -15.85
CA LEU A 530 2.35 -8.03 -15.43
C LEU A 530 3.19 -9.06 -14.66
N PRO A 531 4.40 -9.38 -15.11
CA PRO A 531 5.32 -10.07 -14.25
C PRO A 531 5.77 -9.10 -13.15
N TYR A 532 5.50 -9.43 -11.91
CA TYR A 532 6.24 -8.86 -10.79
C TYR A 532 7.72 -9.14 -11.02
N ILE A 533 8.48 -8.10 -11.23
CA ILE A 533 9.92 -8.23 -11.34
C ILE A 533 10.47 -8.44 -9.94
N THR A 534 10.64 -9.70 -9.59
CA THR A 534 11.49 -10.09 -8.48
C THR A 534 12.87 -10.36 -9.04
N GLY A 535 13.82 -9.64 -8.48
CA GLY A 535 15.25 -9.95 -8.40
C GLY A 535 15.87 -10.68 -9.57
N PHE A 536 16.65 -9.98 -10.36
CA PHE A 536 17.62 -10.56 -11.26
C PHE A 536 18.66 -11.36 -10.47
N ARG A 537 18.86 -12.62 -10.87
CA ARG A 537 20.13 -13.29 -10.75
C ARG A 537 20.94 -12.98 -12.02
N ASN A 538 22.12 -12.57 -11.83
CA ASN A 538 23.38 -12.35 -12.51
C ASN A 538 23.72 -10.89 -12.64
#